data_f7c7ee906fee656c4a2f72901e2b353b
#
_entry.id   f7c7ee906fee656c4a2f72901e2b353b
#
_cell.length_a   1.000
_cell.length_b   1.000
_cell.length_c   1.000
_cell.angle_alpha   90.00
_cell.angle_beta   90.00
_cell.angle_gamma   90.00
#
_symmetry.space_group_name_H-M   'P 1'
#
loop_
_entity.id
_entity.type
_entity.pdbx_description
1 polymer ?
#
loop_
_entity_poly.entity_id
_entity_poly.type
_entity_poly.pdbx_seq_one_letter_code
_entity_poly.pdbx_strand_id
1 'polypeptide(L)'
;LPQVQTLRNLLDKRCTALCCTADRLPITLSVLSSPPSLIITDSQVFPAVEALCPPQTRLTSFSVLFARYKGDIRQFLQGAEVLCALRPDARVLIAEACTHVPQHEDIGRVKLPRLLRRKFGEALHIDIVSGNDFPEDLSAYDLVIHCGACMFTRRHVLNRLRRAVCL
;
A
#
# COMPACT_ATOMS: atom_id res chain seq x y z
N LEU A 1 -7.97 -10.69 -7.03
CA LEU A 1 -7.42 -10.47 -5.70
C LEU A 1 -5.90 -10.48 -5.76
N PRO A 2 -5.19 -9.60 -5.04
CA PRO A 2 -3.72 -9.43 -5.15
C PRO A 2 -2.93 -10.72 -4.98
N GLN A 3 -3.28 -11.52 -3.99
CA GLN A 3 -2.58 -12.77 -3.67
C GLN A 3 -2.63 -13.76 -4.84
N VAL A 4 -3.82 -14.00 -5.37
CA VAL A 4 -4.04 -14.96 -6.48
C VAL A 4 -3.30 -14.49 -7.74
N GLN A 5 -3.37 -13.20 -8.05
CA GLN A 5 -2.71 -12.63 -9.23
C GLN A 5 -1.17 -12.69 -9.10
N THR A 6 -0.64 -12.43 -7.89
CA THR A 6 0.79 -12.56 -7.62
C THR A 6 1.25 -14.00 -7.76
N LEU A 7 0.53 -14.96 -7.16
CA LEU A 7 0.84 -16.38 -7.26
C LEU A 7 0.85 -16.84 -8.72
N ARG A 8 -0.18 -16.48 -9.49
CA ARG A 8 -0.25 -16.81 -10.91
C ARG A 8 0.96 -16.24 -11.67
N ASN A 9 1.32 -14.99 -11.42
CA ASN A 9 2.46 -14.36 -12.09
C ASN A 9 3.80 -15.04 -11.75
N LEU A 10 3.97 -15.51 -10.51
CA LEU A 10 5.15 -16.27 -10.10
C LEU A 10 5.23 -17.62 -10.82
N LEU A 11 4.12 -18.35 -10.92
CA LEU A 11 4.07 -19.63 -11.62
C LEU A 11 4.30 -19.46 -13.13
N ASP A 12 3.73 -18.44 -13.76
CA ASP A 12 3.97 -18.13 -15.18
C ASP A 12 5.46 -17.82 -15.46
N LYS A 13 6.19 -17.32 -14.45
CA LYS A 13 7.65 -17.11 -14.49
C LYS A 13 8.47 -18.33 -14.07
N ARG A 14 7.84 -19.46 -13.87
CA ARG A 14 8.46 -20.71 -13.41
C ARG A 14 9.16 -20.58 -12.05
N CYS A 15 8.66 -19.68 -11.17
CA CYS A 15 9.14 -19.58 -9.81
C CYS A 15 8.44 -20.63 -8.94
N THR A 16 9.18 -21.22 -7.99
CA THR A 16 8.57 -21.98 -6.90
C THR A 16 7.95 -21.01 -5.92
N ALA A 17 6.71 -21.26 -5.52
CA ALA A 17 6.00 -20.47 -4.52
C ALA A 17 5.48 -21.38 -3.40
N LEU A 18 5.73 -21.00 -2.17
CA LEU A 18 5.22 -21.64 -0.97
C LEU A 18 4.30 -20.66 -0.24
N CYS A 19 3.10 -21.12 0.08
CA CYS A 19 2.09 -20.28 0.74
C CYS A 19 1.86 -20.78 2.17
N CYS A 20 1.86 -19.87 3.13
CA CYS A 20 1.52 -20.14 4.52
C CYS A 20 0.86 -18.93 5.16
N THR A 21 0.20 -19.10 6.29
CA THR A 21 -0.25 -18.02 7.15
C THR A 21 0.91 -17.46 7.97
N ALA A 22 0.79 -16.22 8.48
CA ALA A 22 1.89 -15.56 9.19
C ALA A 22 2.33 -16.33 10.45
N ASP A 23 1.41 -16.95 11.16
CA ASP A 23 1.68 -17.80 12.33
C ASP A 23 2.46 -19.08 11.99
N ARG A 24 2.37 -19.54 10.75
CA ARG A 24 3.10 -20.72 10.25
C ARG A 24 4.45 -20.39 9.61
N LEU A 25 4.79 -19.12 9.49
CA LEU A 25 6.04 -18.72 8.85
C LEU A 25 7.28 -19.33 9.51
N PRO A 26 7.44 -19.38 10.86
CA PRO A 26 8.63 -19.97 11.47
C PRO A 26 8.84 -21.43 11.11
N ILE A 27 7.78 -22.24 11.19
CA ILE A 27 7.87 -23.65 10.85
C ILE A 27 8.08 -23.86 9.34
N THR A 28 7.50 -22.99 8.51
CA THR A 28 7.69 -23.02 7.05
C THR A 28 9.15 -22.73 6.70
N LEU A 29 9.77 -21.75 7.34
CA LEU A 29 11.18 -21.43 7.12
C LEU A 29 12.12 -22.56 7.59
N SER A 30 11.78 -23.24 8.68
CA SER A 30 12.62 -24.31 9.24
C SER A 30 12.71 -25.58 8.39
N VAL A 31 11.74 -25.82 7.51
CA VAL A 31 11.74 -26.98 6.61
C VAL A 31 12.39 -26.70 5.25
N LEU A 32 12.79 -25.46 4.99
CA LEU A 32 13.50 -25.10 3.76
C LEU A 32 15.00 -25.39 3.90
N SER A 33 15.61 -26.00 2.89
CA SER A 33 17.05 -26.22 2.82
C SER A 33 17.87 -24.93 2.74
N SER A 34 17.25 -23.84 2.29
CA SER A 34 17.85 -22.50 2.20
C SER A 34 16.77 -21.44 2.35
N PRO A 35 17.11 -20.24 2.86
CA PRO A 35 16.16 -19.15 2.97
C PRO A 35 15.56 -18.76 1.62
N PRO A 36 14.28 -18.35 1.57
CA PRO A 36 13.67 -17.93 0.33
C PRO A 36 14.28 -16.62 -0.18
N SER A 37 14.33 -16.42 -1.48
CA SER A 37 14.85 -15.18 -2.08
C SER A 37 13.95 -13.96 -1.81
N LEU A 38 12.65 -14.20 -1.58
CA LEU A 38 11.66 -13.15 -1.37
C LEU A 38 10.49 -13.67 -0.53
N ILE A 39 10.09 -12.90 0.46
CA ILE A 39 8.83 -13.07 1.19
C ILE A 39 7.87 -11.94 0.76
N ILE A 40 6.62 -12.30 0.46
CA ILE A 40 5.54 -11.35 0.11
C ILE A 40 4.44 -11.53 1.15
N THR A 41 4.04 -10.46 1.81
CA THR A 41 3.06 -10.52 2.91
C THR A 41 1.99 -9.44 2.79
N ASP A 42 0.93 -9.56 3.58
CA ASP A 42 -0.06 -8.49 3.74
C ASP A 42 0.49 -7.37 4.64
N SER A 43 0.12 -6.13 4.32
CA SER A 43 0.58 -4.96 5.07
C SER A 43 0.17 -4.98 6.54
N GLN A 44 -0.94 -5.64 6.88
CA GLN A 44 -1.43 -5.73 8.27
C GLN A 44 -0.52 -6.55 9.18
N VAL A 45 0.14 -7.57 8.64
CA VAL A 45 1.04 -8.47 9.39
C VAL A 45 2.53 -8.21 9.08
N PHE A 46 2.83 -7.15 8.32
CA PHE A 46 4.18 -6.82 7.88
C PHE A 46 5.19 -6.76 9.02
N PRO A 47 4.94 -6.05 10.17
CA PRO A 47 5.90 -5.98 11.26
C PRO A 47 6.19 -7.35 11.89
N ALA A 48 5.18 -8.21 12.02
CA ALA A 48 5.36 -9.55 12.57
C ALA A 48 6.19 -10.45 11.65
N VAL A 49 5.97 -10.34 10.33
CA VAL A 49 6.73 -11.10 9.32
C VAL A 49 8.16 -10.55 9.21
N GLU A 50 8.36 -9.24 9.30
CA GLU A 50 9.67 -8.59 9.29
C GLU A 50 10.57 -9.10 10.42
N ALA A 51 10.01 -9.20 11.64
CA ALA A 51 10.74 -9.72 12.80
C ALA A 51 11.21 -11.19 12.64
N LEU A 52 10.60 -11.93 11.74
CA LEU A 52 10.91 -13.34 11.46
C LEU A 52 11.70 -13.52 10.13
N CYS A 53 11.88 -12.44 9.37
CA CYS A 53 12.49 -12.51 8.04
C CYS A 53 14.00 -12.78 8.15
N PRO A 54 14.53 -13.82 7.47
CA PRO A 54 15.96 -14.04 7.45
C PRO A 54 16.74 -12.87 6.84
N PRO A 55 17.93 -12.49 7.36
CA PRO A 55 18.67 -11.30 6.93
C PRO A 55 18.96 -11.22 5.42
N GLN A 56 19.16 -12.36 4.78
CA GLN A 56 19.44 -12.47 3.34
C GLN A 56 18.19 -12.53 2.47
N THR A 57 16.99 -12.60 3.07
CA THR A 57 15.71 -12.66 2.37
C THR A 57 15.14 -11.26 2.16
N ARG A 58 14.73 -10.95 0.94
CA ARG A 58 14.02 -9.71 0.67
C ARG A 58 12.57 -9.81 1.14
N LEU A 59 12.05 -8.74 1.71
CA LEU A 59 10.67 -8.64 2.17
C LEU A 59 9.93 -7.56 1.39
N THR A 60 8.69 -7.83 1.00
CA THR A 60 7.78 -6.85 0.40
C THR A 60 6.33 -7.15 0.75
N SER A 61 5.41 -6.24 0.43
CA SER A 61 3.98 -6.46 0.61
C SER A 61 3.23 -6.50 -0.72
N PHE A 62 2.05 -7.13 -0.70
CA PHE A 62 1.14 -7.09 -1.85
C PHE A 62 0.77 -5.66 -2.24
N SER A 63 0.65 -4.74 -1.28
CA SER A 63 0.36 -3.33 -1.54
C SER A 63 1.46 -2.66 -2.36
N VAL A 64 2.73 -2.90 -2.03
CA VAL A 64 3.89 -2.37 -2.78
C VAL A 64 3.95 -2.95 -4.19
N LEU A 65 3.73 -4.27 -4.34
CA LEU A 65 3.68 -4.91 -5.65
C LEU A 65 2.58 -4.32 -6.53
N PHE A 66 1.39 -4.08 -5.96
CA PHE A 66 0.28 -3.48 -6.68
C PHE A 66 0.49 -2.00 -7.00
N ALA A 67 1.11 -1.23 -6.12
CA ALA A 67 1.52 0.14 -6.39
C ALA A 67 2.45 0.19 -7.62
N ARG A 68 3.42 -0.71 -7.71
CA ARG A 68 4.29 -0.84 -8.88
C ARG A 68 3.54 -1.31 -10.14
N TYR A 69 2.66 -2.29 -10.00
CA TYR A 69 1.94 -2.88 -11.13
C TYR A 69 0.93 -1.90 -11.74
N LYS A 70 0.17 -1.18 -10.92
CA LYS A 70 -0.93 -0.30 -11.36
C LYS A 70 -0.54 1.17 -11.47
N GLY A 71 0.44 1.62 -10.70
CA GLY A 71 0.88 3.00 -10.68
C GLY A 71 2.29 3.22 -11.21
N ASP A 72 2.94 4.26 -10.69
CA ASP A 72 4.35 4.55 -10.87
C ASP A 72 5.03 4.56 -9.50
N ILE A 73 5.87 3.54 -9.25
CA ILE A 73 6.53 3.37 -7.96
C ILE A 73 7.48 4.54 -7.62
N ARG A 74 8.07 5.20 -8.63
CA ARG A 74 8.95 6.35 -8.40
C ARG A 74 8.17 7.53 -7.86
N GLN A 75 7.00 7.83 -8.43
CA GLN A 75 6.11 8.87 -7.93
C GLN A 75 5.61 8.57 -6.51
N PHE A 76 5.29 7.31 -6.21
CA PHE A 76 4.90 6.94 -4.85
C PHE A 76 6.05 7.07 -3.84
N LEU A 77 7.30 6.81 -4.24
CA LEU A 77 8.46 7.02 -3.37
C LEU A 77 8.69 8.52 -3.10
N GLN A 78 8.59 9.37 -4.12
CA GLN A 78 8.65 10.84 -3.96
C GLN A 78 7.54 11.33 -3.01
N GLY A 79 6.30 10.87 -3.18
CA GLY A 79 5.21 11.19 -2.28
C GLY A 79 5.44 10.70 -0.84
N ALA A 80 6.14 9.59 -0.65
CA ALA A 80 6.52 9.12 0.69
C ALA A 80 7.56 10.04 1.35
N GLU A 81 8.45 10.66 0.59
CA GLU A 81 9.38 11.69 1.09
C GLU A 81 8.61 12.93 1.56
N VAL A 82 7.64 13.40 0.77
CA VAL A 82 6.74 14.49 1.16
C VAL A 82 5.99 14.15 2.45
N LEU A 83 5.49 12.92 2.57
CA LEU A 83 4.82 12.45 3.79
C LEU A 83 5.74 12.58 5.02
N CYS A 84 7.05 12.29 4.89
CA CYS A 84 7.99 12.41 6.01
C CYS A 84 8.20 13.86 6.47
N ALA A 85 8.03 14.84 5.58
CA ALA A 85 8.23 16.27 5.82
C ALA A 85 6.90 17.05 5.96
N LEU A 86 5.78 16.35 6.15
CA LEU A 86 4.46 16.97 6.19
C LEU A 86 4.31 17.92 7.38
N ARG A 87 3.74 19.10 7.12
CA ARG A 87 3.47 20.12 8.16
C ARG A 87 2.25 19.73 9.01
N PRO A 88 2.17 20.16 10.28
CA PRO A 88 1.04 19.82 11.15
C PRO A 88 -0.32 20.35 10.66
N ASP A 89 -0.33 21.45 9.90
CA ASP A 89 -1.53 22.11 9.34
C ASP A 89 -1.80 21.74 7.88
N ALA A 90 -1.08 20.75 7.35
CA ALA A 90 -1.19 20.32 5.95
C ALA A 90 -2.58 19.75 5.63
N ARG A 91 -2.96 19.83 4.35
CA ARG A 91 -4.17 19.19 3.83
C ARG A 91 -3.82 17.91 3.07
N VAL A 92 -4.39 16.81 3.51
CA VAL A 92 -4.16 15.47 2.96
C VAL A 92 -5.45 14.92 2.37
N LEU A 93 -5.42 14.51 1.11
CA LEU A 93 -6.50 13.77 0.48
C LEU A 93 -6.23 12.27 0.55
N ILE A 94 -7.13 11.50 1.13
CA ILE A 94 -7.12 10.04 1.06
C ILE A 94 -8.09 9.61 -0.04
N ALA A 95 -7.57 9.04 -1.11
CA ALA A 95 -8.34 8.60 -2.27
C ALA A 95 -8.49 7.08 -2.30
N GLU A 96 -9.68 6.60 -1.97
CA GLU A 96 -10.04 5.19 -2.03
C GLU A 96 -10.50 4.80 -3.44
N ALA A 97 -10.13 3.60 -3.87
CA ALA A 97 -10.60 3.04 -5.14
C ALA A 97 -11.91 2.26 -5.00
N CYS A 98 -12.22 1.82 -3.79
CA CYS A 98 -13.31 0.90 -3.54
C CYS A 98 -14.53 1.65 -3.00
N THR A 99 -15.72 1.21 -3.46
CA THR A 99 -17.01 1.61 -2.90
C THR A 99 -17.54 0.55 -1.92
N HIS A 100 -16.65 -0.26 -1.33
CA HIS A 100 -17.04 -1.28 -0.36
C HIS A 100 -17.65 -0.64 0.88
N VAL A 101 -18.64 -1.33 1.44
CA VAL A 101 -19.20 -0.94 2.75
C VAL A 101 -18.06 -0.94 3.77
N PRO A 102 -17.82 0.17 4.50
CA PRO A 102 -16.75 0.26 5.48
C PRO A 102 -16.91 -0.83 6.55
N GLN A 103 -15.90 -1.67 6.72
CA GLN A 103 -15.83 -2.53 7.90
C GLN A 103 -15.34 -1.70 9.09
N HIS A 104 -15.67 -2.10 10.32
CA HIS A 104 -15.35 -1.38 11.56
C HIS A 104 -13.85 -1.02 11.76
N GLU A 105 -12.96 -1.59 10.96
CA GLU A 105 -11.52 -1.32 10.96
C GLU A 105 -10.99 -0.92 9.58
N ASP A 106 -11.73 -0.10 8.83
CA ASP A 106 -11.30 0.36 7.51
C ASP A 106 -9.96 1.10 7.59
N ILE A 107 -9.01 0.64 6.77
CA ILE A 107 -7.65 1.18 6.76
C ILE A 107 -7.65 2.65 6.33
N GLY A 108 -8.39 2.98 5.27
CA GLY A 108 -8.41 4.33 4.70
C GLY A 108 -9.19 5.32 5.54
N ARG A 109 -10.31 4.90 6.12
CA ARG A 109 -11.23 5.81 6.83
C ARG A 109 -10.97 5.94 8.33
N VAL A 110 -10.37 4.92 8.95
CA VAL A 110 -10.18 4.87 10.40
C VAL A 110 -8.70 4.80 10.79
N LYS A 111 -7.99 3.78 10.32
CA LYS A 111 -6.60 3.53 10.77
C LYS A 111 -5.64 4.59 10.26
N LEU A 112 -5.71 4.93 8.99
CA LEU A 112 -4.78 5.87 8.37
C LEU A 112 -4.95 7.31 8.89
N PRO A 113 -6.16 7.89 8.97
CA PRO A 113 -6.36 9.18 9.62
C PRO A 113 -5.85 9.24 11.07
N ARG A 114 -6.12 8.20 11.87
CA ARG A 114 -5.63 8.12 13.24
C ARG A 114 -4.10 8.09 13.32
N LEU A 115 -3.44 7.32 12.44
CA LEU A 115 -1.98 7.26 12.38
C LEU A 115 -1.37 8.59 11.96
N LEU A 116 -1.96 9.25 10.95
CA LEU A 116 -1.50 10.56 10.47
C LEU A 116 -1.63 11.62 11.56
N ARG A 117 -2.78 11.73 12.22
CA ARG A 117 -2.95 12.70 13.32
C ARG A 117 -2.02 12.42 14.49
N ARG A 118 -1.82 11.15 14.85
CA ARG A 118 -0.87 10.78 15.90
C ARG A 118 0.57 11.21 15.58
N LYS A 119 0.96 11.18 14.29
CA LYS A 119 2.32 11.51 13.85
C LYS A 119 2.53 13.00 13.63
N PHE A 120 1.56 13.71 13.07
CA PHE A 120 1.69 15.09 12.61
C PHE A 120 0.86 16.10 13.41
N GLY A 121 -0.05 15.64 14.26
CA GLY A 121 -0.90 16.48 15.11
C GLY A 121 -2.36 16.51 14.68
N GLU A 122 -3.22 16.97 15.59
CA GLU A 122 -4.69 17.06 15.36
C GLU A 122 -5.10 18.20 14.40
N ALA A 123 -4.21 19.16 14.14
CA ALA A 123 -4.45 20.26 13.20
C ALA A 123 -4.42 19.81 11.72
N LEU A 124 -4.00 18.56 11.46
CA LEU A 124 -3.94 18.01 10.12
C LEU A 124 -5.36 17.87 9.50
N HIS A 125 -5.55 18.52 8.36
CA HIS A 125 -6.80 18.43 7.60
C HIS A 125 -6.80 17.17 6.72
N ILE A 126 -7.78 16.29 6.90
CA ILE A 126 -7.87 15.04 6.13
C ILE A 126 -9.23 14.96 5.46
N ASP A 127 -9.23 14.97 4.14
CA ASP A 127 -10.41 14.71 3.31
C ASP A 127 -10.33 13.27 2.76
N ILE A 128 -11.46 12.58 2.70
CA ILE A 128 -11.54 11.20 2.21
C ILE A 128 -12.55 11.15 1.06
N VAL A 129 -12.10 10.64 -0.07
CA VAL A 129 -12.96 10.45 -1.26
C VAL A 129 -12.91 8.99 -1.70
N SER A 130 -13.99 8.50 -2.30
CA SER A 130 -14.09 7.12 -2.76
C SER A 130 -14.60 7.02 -4.19
N GLY A 131 -14.29 5.91 -4.84
CA GLY A 131 -14.78 5.63 -6.19
C GLY A 131 -14.40 6.73 -7.18
N ASN A 132 -15.36 7.36 -7.81
CA ASN A 132 -15.16 8.40 -8.83
C ASN A 132 -15.13 9.85 -8.29
N ASP A 133 -15.28 10.04 -6.99
CA ASP A 133 -15.35 11.36 -6.35
C ASP A 133 -13.99 12.05 -6.20
N PHE A 134 -13.02 11.64 -7.01
CA PHE A 134 -11.67 12.23 -7.02
C PHE A 134 -11.74 13.68 -7.55
N PRO A 135 -11.32 14.70 -6.76
CA PRO A 135 -11.46 16.10 -7.14
C PRO A 135 -10.78 16.43 -8.46
N GLU A 136 -11.34 17.34 -9.23
CA GLU A 136 -10.70 17.84 -10.45
C GLU A 136 -9.52 18.76 -10.12
N ASP A 137 -9.68 19.62 -9.15
CA ASP A 137 -8.65 20.50 -8.62
C ASP A 137 -8.07 19.90 -7.32
N LEU A 138 -6.76 19.71 -7.31
CA LEU A 138 -5.99 19.21 -6.19
C LEU A 138 -5.09 20.28 -5.55
N SER A 139 -5.10 21.51 -6.05
CA SER A 139 -4.21 22.60 -5.60
C SER A 139 -4.33 22.95 -4.11
N ALA A 140 -5.46 22.58 -3.49
CA ALA A 140 -5.66 22.75 -2.06
C ALA A 140 -4.97 21.69 -1.18
N TYR A 141 -4.39 20.65 -1.75
CA TYR A 141 -3.81 19.54 -1.01
C TYR A 141 -2.29 19.53 -1.09
N ASP A 142 -1.64 19.32 0.05
CA ASP A 142 -0.18 19.13 0.14
C ASP A 142 0.23 17.68 -0.18
N LEU A 143 -0.69 16.73 0.01
CA LEU A 143 -0.42 15.31 -0.22
C LEU A 143 -1.70 14.56 -0.63
N VAL A 144 -1.56 13.65 -1.60
CA VAL A 144 -2.61 12.69 -1.96
C VAL A 144 -2.14 11.28 -1.61
N ILE A 145 -2.87 10.59 -0.73
CA ILE A 145 -2.64 9.18 -0.40
C ILE A 145 -3.64 8.33 -1.17
N HIS A 146 -3.17 7.54 -2.11
CA HIS A 146 -4.01 6.67 -2.92
C HIS A 146 -3.98 5.23 -2.39
N CYS A 147 -5.14 4.59 -2.20
CA CYS A 147 -5.20 3.18 -1.83
C CYS A 147 -4.61 2.29 -2.94
N GLY A 148 -4.36 1.00 -2.66
CA GLY A 148 -3.76 0.04 -3.60
C GLY A 148 -4.53 -0.20 -4.90
N ALA A 149 -5.67 0.46 -5.09
CA ALA A 149 -6.48 0.48 -6.32
C ALA A 149 -6.78 -0.91 -6.90
N CYS A 150 -7.05 -1.89 -6.05
CA CYS A 150 -7.32 -3.27 -6.48
C CYS A 150 -8.49 -3.36 -7.47
N MET A 151 -9.48 -2.48 -7.39
CA MET A 151 -10.67 -2.45 -8.26
C MET A 151 -10.50 -1.55 -9.50
N PHE A 152 -9.49 -0.69 -9.55
CA PHE A 152 -9.26 0.20 -10.68
C PHE A 152 -8.30 -0.39 -11.72
N THR A 153 -8.46 0.04 -12.97
CA THR A 153 -7.51 -0.26 -14.03
C THR A 153 -6.23 0.55 -13.84
N ARG A 154 -5.11 0.07 -14.38
CA ARG A 154 -3.83 0.80 -14.40
C ARG A 154 -3.99 2.20 -15.02
N ARG A 155 -4.73 2.31 -16.13
CA ARG A 155 -4.99 3.59 -16.81
C ARG A 155 -5.66 4.61 -15.88
N HIS A 156 -6.63 4.18 -15.09
CA HIS A 156 -7.33 5.03 -14.13
C HIS A 156 -6.39 5.55 -13.04
N VAL A 157 -5.57 4.66 -12.47
CA VAL A 157 -4.58 5.04 -11.44
C VAL A 157 -3.56 6.04 -11.99
N LEU A 158 -3.01 5.78 -13.18
CA LEU A 158 -2.04 6.69 -13.80
C LEU A 158 -2.63 8.06 -14.13
N ASN A 159 -3.91 8.14 -14.51
CA ASN A 159 -4.57 9.43 -14.70
C ASN A 159 -4.67 10.23 -13.41
N ARG A 160 -5.01 9.58 -12.28
CA ARG A 160 -5.04 10.24 -10.96
C ARG A 160 -3.64 10.69 -10.54
N LEU A 161 -2.62 9.84 -10.73
CA LEU A 161 -1.24 10.17 -10.42
C LEU A 161 -0.75 11.39 -11.20
N ARG A 162 -1.00 11.46 -12.52
CA ARG A 162 -0.62 12.63 -13.33
C ARG A 162 -1.22 13.93 -12.80
N ARG A 163 -2.48 13.89 -12.36
CA ARG A 163 -3.15 15.05 -11.79
C ARG A 163 -2.54 15.47 -10.44
N ALA A 164 -2.12 14.49 -9.62
CA ALA A 164 -1.50 14.76 -8.33
C ALA A 164 -0.03 15.22 -8.42
N VAL A 165 0.68 14.94 -9.51
CA VAL A 165 2.11 15.33 -9.69
C VAL A 165 2.25 16.70 -10.36
N CYS A 166 1.20 17.24 -10.95
CA CYS A 166 1.20 18.58 -11.53
C CYS A 166 0.97 19.69 -10.47
N LEU A 167 1.08 19.35 -9.19
CA LEU A 167 1.06 20.25 -8.04
C LEU A 167 2.48 20.58 -7.62
#